data_92b8739bf1a663d39709ac2e92c47d39
#
_entry.id   92b8739bf1a663d39709ac2e92c47d39
#
_cell.length_a   1.000
_cell.length_b   1.000
_cell.length_c   1.000
_cell.angle_alpha   90.00
_cell.angle_beta   90.00
_cell.angle_gamma   90.00
#
_symmetry.space_group_name_H-M   'P 1'
#
loop_
_entity.id
_entity.type
_entity.pdbx_description
1 polymer ?
#
loop_
_entity_poly.entity_id
_entity_poly.type
_entity_poly.pdbx_seq_one_letter_code
_entity_poly.pdbx_strand_id
1 'polypeptide(L)'
;MDLPSHRESVLDLFGRIRKEMPELDRFRRYADELALESPEIAGRYAWVALQRTSVRSGWVNPDDLDAPYRLHRLLLETAPYFLSITPLDVESIELVFGFDLEVTGNRNEIVFDALLSGSALAEVVQQDREHLADVQPFIALSLDEGNRTQASVEVKTRGGHREGLNTMGNEPLSVYLTVRRNGPFRDLKELPDVFAMLAGHAERMVEDRGIPSILMPLHARSISG
;
A
#
# COMPACT_ATOMS: atom_id res chain seq x y z
N MET A 1 12.22 2.90 -17.67
CA MET A 1 12.39 1.81 -18.66
C MET A 1 11.18 0.90 -18.57
N ASP A 2 10.60 0.47 -19.70
CA ASP A 2 9.47 -0.46 -19.65
C ASP A 2 9.97 -1.85 -19.25
N LEU A 3 9.33 -2.49 -18.28
CA LEU A 3 9.64 -3.87 -17.90
C LEU A 3 9.55 -4.79 -19.12
N PRO A 4 10.49 -5.75 -19.29
CA PRO A 4 10.45 -6.64 -20.41
C PRO A 4 9.16 -7.45 -20.41
N SER A 5 8.39 -7.30 -21.50
CA SER A 5 7.16 -8.05 -21.74
C SER A 5 7.43 -9.43 -22.34
N HIS A 6 8.69 -9.88 -22.35
CA HIS A 6 9.03 -11.20 -22.90
C HIS A 6 8.40 -12.27 -22.04
N ARG A 7 7.48 -13.01 -22.65
CA ARG A 7 6.70 -14.05 -21.98
C ARG A 7 7.56 -15.05 -21.20
N GLU A 8 8.70 -15.43 -21.75
CA GLU A 8 9.62 -16.38 -21.10
C GLU A 8 10.17 -15.85 -19.78
N SER A 9 10.71 -14.64 -19.76
CA SER A 9 11.25 -14.02 -18.55
C SER A 9 10.22 -13.88 -17.41
N VAL A 10 8.98 -13.55 -17.77
CA VAL A 10 7.87 -13.46 -16.81
C VAL A 10 7.50 -14.84 -16.27
N LEU A 11 7.42 -15.85 -17.15
CA LEU A 11 7.12 -17.22 -16.73
C LEU A 11 8.24 -17.82 -15.85
N ASP A 12 9.49 -17.52 -16.15
CA ASP A 12 10.64 -17.97 -15.36
C ASP A 12 10.64 -17.31 -13.97
N LEU A 13 10.38 -16.00 -13.89
CA LEU A 13 10.22 -15.30 -12.61
C LEU A 13 9.08 -15.91 -11.79
N PHE A 14 7.90 -16.07 -12.40
CA PHE A 14 6.76 -16.66 -11.69
C PHE A 14 7.00 -18.13 -11.32
N GLY A 15 7.70 -18.88 -12.18
CA GLY A 15 8.14 -20.25 -11.88
C GLY A 15 9.09 -20.31 -10.66
N ARG A 16 10.00 -19.34 -10.55
CA ARG A 16 10.91 -19.22 -9.40
C ARG A 16 10.15 -18.89 -8.12
N ILE A 17 9.20 -17.93 -8.18
CA ILE A 17 8.37 -17.57 -7.03
C ILE A 17 7.52 -18.75 -6.56
N ARG A 18 6.82 -19.45 -7.48
CA ARG A 18 6.02 -20.65 -7.14
C ARG A 18 6.81 -21.75 -6.50
N LYS A 19 8.09 -21.88 -6.80
CA LYS A 19 8.96 -22.91 -6.18
C LYS A 19 9.20 -22.64 -4.71
N GLU A 20 9.26 -21.37 -4.30
CA GLU A 20 9.48 -20.96 -2.90
C GLU A 20 8.16 -20.69 -2.16
N MET A 21 7.11 -20.32 -2.90
CA MET A 21 5.79 -19.97 -2.41
C MET A 21 4.73 -20.74 -3.23
N PRO A 22 4.54 -22.05 -2.97
CA PRO A 22 3.70 -22.92 -3.79
C PRO A 22 2.21 -22.52 -3.81
N GLU A 23 1.75 -21.78 -2.81
CA GLU A 23 0.41 -21.23 -2.73
C GLU A 23 0.10 -20.21 -3.83
N LEU A 24 1.13 -19.56 -4.40
CA LEU A 24 0.99 -18.64 -5.54
C LEU A 24 0.94 -19.45 -6.84
N ASP A 25 -0.22 -19.98 -7.20
CA ASP A 25 -0.37 -20.93 -8.31
C ASP A 25 -1.25 -20.45 -9.47
N ARG A 26 -1.92 -19.28 -9.34
CA ARG A 26 -2.86 -18.74 -10.30
C ARG A 26 -2.24 -17.63 -11.13
N PHE A 27 -1.91 -17.92 -12.38
CA PHE A 27 -1.52 -16.89 -13.32
C PHE A 27 -2.76 -16.13 -13.81
N ARG A 28 -2.71 -14.78 -13.74
CA ARG A 28 -3.76 -13.88 -14.21
C ARG A 28 -3.18 -12.82 -15.16
N ARG A 29 -4.01 -12.43 -16.11
CA ARG A 29 -3.72 -11.32 -17.01
C ARG A 29 -4.86 -10.32 -16.91
N TYR A 30 -4.55 -9.14 -16.44
CA TYR A 30 -5.43 -7.98 -16.43
C TYR A 30 -5.07 -7.05 -17.60
N ALA A 31 -5.79 -5.93 -17.78
CA ALA A 31 -5.56 -5.01 -18.91
C ALA A 31 -4.10 -4.54 -19.01
N ASP A 32 -3.53 -4.09 -17.87
CA ASP A 32 -2.20 -3.49 -17.78
C ASP A 32 -1.27 -4.23 -16.82
N GLU A 33 -1.62 -5.46 -16.43
CA GLU A 33 -0.91 -6.18 -15.39
C GLU A 33 -0.88 -7.69 -15.64
N LEU A 34 0.26 -8.31 -15.35
CA LEU A 34 0.41 -9.75 -15.24
C LEU A 34 0.59 -10.11 -13.78
N ALA A 35 -0.24 -10.99 -13.24
CA ALA A 35 -0.21 -11.35 -11.84
C ALA A 35 -0.06 -12.86 -11.61
N LEU A 36 0.58 -13.21 -10.51
CA LEU A 36 0.60 -14.54 -9.92
C LEU A 36 -0.04 -14.45 -8.55
N GLU A 37 -1.11 -15.19 -8.34
CA GLU A 37 -1.98 -15.06 -7.15
C GLU A 37 -2.15 -16.40 -6.44
N SER A 38 -2.37 -16.35 -5.15
CA SER A 38 -2.87 -17.49 -4.39
C SER A 38 -4.39 -17.58 -4.49
N PRO A 39 -5.00 -18.72 -4.16
CA PRO A 39 -6.43 -18.78 -3.85
C PRO A 39 -6.77 -17.81 -2.71
N GLU A 40 -7.91 -17.13 -2.85
CA GLU A 40 -8.49 -16.41 -1.73
C GLU A 40 -9.20 -17.39 -0.80
N ILE A 41 -8.79 -17.39 0.47
CA ILE A 41 -9.37 -18.23 1.53
C ILE A 41 -9.73 -17.34 2.72
N ALA A 42 -11.01 -17.22 3.03
CA ALA A 42 -11.51 -16.40 4.14
C ALA A 42 -10.99 -14.93 4.10
N GLY A 43 -10.96 -14.32 2.93
CA GLY A 43 -10.47 -12.95 2.73
C GLY A 43 -8.95 -12.80 2.79
N ARG A 44 -8.20 -13.91 2.72
CA ARG A 44 -6.73 -13.93 2.75
C ARG A 44 -6.19 -14.40 1.42
N TYR A 45 -5.26 -13.66 0.86
CA TYR A 45 -4.54 -14.05 -0.35
C TYR A 45 -3.25 -13.27 -0.51
N ALA A 46 -2.33 -13.85 -1.26
CA ALA A 46 -1.07 -13.25 -1.66
C ALA A 46 -1.01 -13.06 -3.17
N TRP A 47 -0.23 -12.11 -3.62
CA TRP A 47 -0.07 -11.85 -5.04
C TRP A 47 1.29 -11.22 -5.36
N VAL A 48 1.75 -11.43 -6.59
CA VAL A 48 2.84 -10.73 -7.23
C VAL A 48 2.32 -10.18 -8.56
N ALA A 49 2.62 -8.94 -8.87
CA ALA A 49 2.14 -8.28 -10.06
C ALA A 49 3.26 -7.54 -10.81
N LEU A 50 3.21 -7.64 -12.12
CA LEU A 50 4.09 -6.95 -13.04
C LEU A 50 3.27 -5.96 -13.86
N GLN A 51 3.52 -4.70 -13.68
CA GLN A 51 3.00 -3.62 -14.51
C GLN A 51 4.11 -3.11 -15.42
N ARG A 52 3.78 -2.22 -16.34
CA ARG A 52 4.74 -1.67 -17.31
C ARG A 52 6.00 -1.10 -16.67
N THR A 53 5.89 -0.42 -15.54
CA THR A 53 6.98 0.31 -14.87
C THR A 53 7.18 -0.09 -13.41
N SER A 54 6.51 -1.13 -12.93
CA SER A 54 6.61 -1.54 -11.53
C SER A 54 6.50 -3.05 -11.35
N VAL A 55 7.21 -3.54 -10.36
CA VAL A 55 7.08 -4.90 -9.83
C VAL A 55 6.54 -4.77 -8.42
N ARG A 56 5.47 -5.49 -8.12
CA ARG A 56 4.73 -5.36 -6.88
C ARG A 56 4.43 -6.72 -6.27
N SER A 57 4.34 -6.77 -4.97
CA SER A 57 3.80 -7.93 -4.25
C SER A 57 2.96 -7.45 -3.08
N GLY A 58 2.00 -8.24 -2.71
CA GLY A 58 1.13 -7.93 -1.59
C GLY A 58 0.58 -9.17 -0.92
N TRP A 59 0.10 -8.95 0.29
CA TRP A 59 -0.59 -9.95 1.08
C TRP A 59 -1.77 -9.30 1.78
N VAL A 60 -2.95 -9.87 1.62
CA VAL A 60 -4.17 -9.39 2.25
C VAL A 60 -4.46 -10.22 3.48
N ASN A 61 -4.70 -9.55 4.61
CA ASN A 61 -5.02 -10.13 5.91
C ASN A 61 -4.07 -11.25 6.35
N PRO A 62 -2.74 -11.02 6.40
CA PRO A 62 -1.80 -12.02 6.86
C PRO A 62 -1.99 -12.31 8.36
N ASP A 63 -1.66 -13.54 8.79
CA ASP A 63 -1.66 -13.90 10.21
C ASP A 63 -0.50 -13.25 10.97
N ASP A 64 0.62 -13.04 10.29
CA ASP A 64 1.84 -12.39 10.76
C ASP A 64 2.54 -11.69 9.57
N LEU A 65 3.66 -11.04 9.82
CA LEU A 65 4.44 -10.36 8.79
C LEU A 65 5.57 -11.22 8.18
N ASP A 66 5.82 -12.41 8.69
CA ASP A 66 6.94 -13.24 8.24
C ASP A 66 6.73 -13.73 6.80
N ALA A 67 5.54 -14.24 6.49
CA ALA A 67 5.23 -14.71 5.15
C ALA A 67 5.18 -13.59 4.10
N PRO A 68 4.51 -12.43 4.33
CA PRO A 68 4.61 -11.26 3.47
C PRO A 68 6.04 -10.79 3.23
N TYR A 69 6.85 -10.66 4.28
CA TYR A 69 8.22 -10.16 4.16
C TYR A 69 9.13 -11.14 3.40
N ARG A 70 8.92 -12.44 3.57
CA ARG A 70 9.60 -13.45 2.78
C ARG A 70 9.27 -13.31 1.30
N LEU A 71 8.00 -13.09 0.94
CA LEU A 71 7.57 -12.86 -0.44
C LEU A 71 8.19 -11.59 -1.03
N HIS A 72 8.14 -10.48 -0.28
CA HIS A 72 8.70 -9.20 -0.73
C HIS A 72 10.21 -9.30 -0.96
N ARG A 73 10.93 -9.92 -0.03
CA ARG A 73 12.37 -10.15 -0.16
C ARG A 73 12.69 -11.05 -1.36
N LEU A 74 12.00 -12.16 -1.51
CA LEU A 74 12.16 -13.06 -2.66
C LEU A 74 11.99 -12.30 -3.99
N LEU A 75 10.98 -11.43 -4.07
CA LEU A 75 10.75 -10.64 -5.27
C LEU A 75 11.90 -9.66 -5.54
N LEU A 76 12.39 -8.94 -4.53
CA LEU A 76 13.51 -8.00 -4.66
C LEU A 76 14.82 -8.71 -5.06
N GLU A 77 15.04 -9.93 -4.62
CA GLU A 77 16.22 -10.74 -4.95
C GLU A 77 16.13 -11.33 -6.37
N THR A 78 14.94 -11.66 -6.85
CA THR A 78 14.77 -12.43 -8.08
C THR A 78 14.36 -11.59 -9.29
N ALA A 79 13.44 -10.63 -9.11
CA ALA A 79 12.91 -9.83 -10.21
C ALA A 79 14.00 -9.10 -11.01
N PRO A 80 15.04 -8.49 -10.39
CA PRO A 80 16.09 -7.85 -11.17
C PRO A 80 16.81 -8.78 -12.14
N TYR A 81 17.06 -10.00 -11.72
CA TYR A 81 17.72 -10.99 -12.58
C TYR A 81 16.87 -11.42 -13.76
N PHE A 82 15.61 -11.82 -13.52
CA PHE A 82 14.73 -12.33 -14.57
C PHE A 82 14.25 -11.23 -15.51
N LEU A 83 14.09 -10.01 -15.02
CA LEU A 83 13.56 -8.89 -15.79
C LEU A 83 14.66 -7.95 -16.32
N SER A 84 15.94 -8.30 -16.12
CA SER A 84 17.10 -7.51 -16.54
C SER A 84 17.08 -6.06 -16.03
N ILE A 85 16.55 -5.87 -14.81
CA ILE A 85 16.51 -4.56 -14.16
C ILE A 85 17.93 -4.20 -13.71
N THR A 86 18.33 -2.96 -13.95
CA THR A 86 19.61 -2.39 -13.49
C THR A 86 19.39 -1.38 -12.36
N PRO A 87 20.42 -0.98 -11.60
CA PRO A 87 20.26 0.05 -10.58
C PRO A 87 19.71 1.38 -11.10
N LEU A 88 19.93 1.69 -12.37
CA LEU A 88 19.44 2.92 -13.02
C LEU A 88 17.93 2.86 -13.33
N ASP A 89 17.37 1.67 -13.36
CA ASP A 89 15.95 1.47 -13.63
C ASP A 89 15.09 1.59 -12.36
N VAL A 90 15.72 1.52 -11.17
CA VAL A 90 15.02 1.55 -9.88
C VAL A 90 14.95 2.97 -9.35
N GLU A 91 13.78 3.59 -9.44
CA GLU A 91 13.54 4.94 -8.91
C GLU A 91 13.30 4.93 -7.40
N SER A 92 12.52 3.96 -6.92
CA SER A 92 12.18 3.85 -5.49
C SER A 92 11.80 2.43 -5.11
N ILE A 93 11.87 2.16 -3.79
CA ILE A 93 11.24 1.02 -3.13
C ILE A 93 10.23 1.59 -2.15
N GLU A 94 9.04 0.98 -2.12
CA GLU A 94 7.97 1.36 -1.21
C GLU A 94 7.46 0.14 -0.46
N LEU A 95 7.14 0.34 0.81
CA LEU A 95 6.37 -0.58 1.63
C LEU A 95 5.12 0.13 2.11
N VAL A 96 3.97 -0.50 1.89
CA VAL A 96 2.66 0.06 2.22
C VAL A 96 1.93 -0.87 3.18
N PHE A 97 1.48 -0.33 4.31
CA PHE A 97 0.46 -0.94 5.15
C PHE A 97 -0.88 -0.29 4.85
N GLY A 98 -1.85 -1.08 4.40
CA GLY A 98 -3.21 -0.63 4.13
C GLY A 98 -4.19 -1.19 5.16
N PHE A 99 -5.08 -0.35 5.65
CA PHE A 99 -6.13 -0.71 6.59
C PHE A 99 -7.47 -0.25 6.05
N ASP A 100 -8.39 -1.18 5.90
CA ASP A 100 -9.76 -0.90 5.48
C ASP A 100 -10.68 -0.99 6.71
N LEU A 101 -11.37 0.10 7.00
CA LEU A 101 -12.34 0.20 8.07
C LEU A 101 -13.76 0.17 7.47
N GLU A 102 -14.54 -0.82 7.88
CA GLU A 102 -15.97 -0.82 7.57
C GLU A 102 -16.65 0.27 8.42
N VAL A 103 -17.27 1.22 7.75
CA VAL A 103 -17.94 2.35 8.40
C VAL A 103 -19.35 2.51 7.86
N THR A 104 -20.25 2.96 8.72
CA THR A 104 -21.63 3.34 8.36
C THR A 104 -21.75 4.87 8.40
N GLY A 105 -22.50 5.45 7.44
CA GLY A 105 -22.70 6.89 7.39
C GLY A 105 -21.72 7.65 6.47
N ASN A 106 -21.60 8.95 6.70
CA ASN A 106 -20.79 9.83 5.86
C ASN A 106 -19.30 9.74 6.26
N ARG A 107 -18.50 9.14 5.39
CA ARG A 107 -17.05 8.95 5.64
C ARG A 107 -16.31 10.28 5.83
N ASN A 108 -16.68 11.32 5.09
CA ASN A 108 -16.05 12.63 5.22
C ASN A 108 -16.31 13.24 6.60
N GLU A 109 -17.51 13.09 7.14
CA GLU A 109 -17.85 13.53 8.49
C GLU A 109 -17.08 12.71 9.55
N ILE A 110 -17.00 11.38 9.37
CA ILE A 110 -16.24 10.53 10.27
C ILE A 110 -14.77 10.95 10.32
N VAL A 111 -14.13 11.17 9.16
CA VAL A 111 -12.72 11.59 9.09
C VAL A 111 -12.53 12.98 9.69
N PHE A 112 -13.41 13.92 9.34
CA PHE A 112 -13.35 15.29 9.86
C PHE A 112 -13.47 15.30 11.38
N ASP A 113 -14.48 14.65 11.92
CA ASP A 113 -14.74 14.61 13.35
C ASP A 113 -13.63 13.91 14.13
N ALA A 114 -13.12 12.79 13.59
CA ALA A 114 -12.09 12.01 14.26
C ALA A 114 -10.70 12.67 14.25
N LEU A 115 -10.34 13.35 13.16
CA LEU A 115 -8.96 13.79 12.95
C LEU A 115 -8.78 15.31 12.88
N LEU A 116 -9.81 16.09 12.53
CA LEU A 116 -9.68 17.50 12.24
C LEU A 116 -10.54 18.42 13.13
N SER A 117 -11.56 17.92 13.81
CA SER A 117 -12.49 18.72 14.59
C SER A 117 -11.85 19.56 15.72
N GLY A 118 -10.70 19.08 16.24
CA GLY A 118 -9.91 19.82 17.24
C GLY A 118 -8.81 20.73 16.67
N SER A 119 -8.76 20.92 15.37
CA SER A 119 -7.72 21.70 14.69
C SER A 119 -8.27 23.04 14.18
N ALA A 120 -7.37 23.99 13.84
CA ALA A 120 -7.75 25.25 13.21
C ALA A 120 -8.47 25.05 11.86
N LEU A 121 -8.30 23.91 11.21
CA LEU A 121 -9.03 23.59 9.97
C LEU A 121 -10.54 23.41 10.21
N ALA A 122 -10.95 23.08 11.43
CA ALA A 122 -12.36 22.96 11.77
C ALA A 122 -13.12 24.29 11.63
N GLU A 123 -12.43 25.42 11.85
CA GLU A 123 -13.02 26.75 11.75
C GLU A 123 -13.38 27.16 10.29
N VAL A 124 -12.81 26.45 9.32
CA VAL A 124 -13.13 26.67 7.89
C VAL A 124 -14.53 26.19 7.55
N VAL A 125 -15.07 25.22 8.30
CA VAL A 125 -16.36 24.57 8.01
C VAL A 125 -17.47 25.20 8.83
N GLN A 126 -18.46 25.78 8.17
CA GLN A 126 -19.70 26.29 8.78
C GLN A 126 -20.72 25.15 8.85
N GLN A 127 -20.65 24.32 9.87
CA GLN A 127 -21.42 23.07 10.01
C GLN A 127 -22.95 23.26 9.88
N ASP A 128 -23.47 24.42 10.20
CA ASP A 128 -24.92 24.70 10.09
C ASP A 128 -25.41 24.93 8.64
N ARG A 129 -24.50 25.08 7.68
CA ARG A 129 -24.83 25.48 6.30
C ARG A 129 -24.13 24.69 5.21
N GLU A 130 -23.08 23.94 5.57
CA GLU A 130 -22.18 23.31 4.61
C GLU A 130 -22.07 21.81 4.87
N HIS A 131 -21.96 21.03 3.79
CA HIS A 131 -21.71 19.59 3.86
C HIS A 131 -20.31 19.30 3.36
N LEU A 132 -19.60 18.44 4.09
CA LEU A 132 -18.27 17.97 3.72
C LEU A 132 -18.34 17.12 2.46
N ALA A 133 -17.79 17.61 1.36
CA ALA A 133 -17.79 16.92 0.07
C ALA A 133 -16.60 15.97 -0.07
N ASP A 134 -15.43 16.33 0.51
CA ASP A 134 -14.20 15.55 0.40
C ASP A 134 -13.24 15.88 1.54
N VAL A 135 -12.86 14.87 2.32
CA VAL A 135 -11.93 15.03 3.45
C VAL A 135 -10.93 13.86 3.40
N GLN A 136 -9.76 14.12 2.81
CA GLN A 136 -8.70 13.12 2.63
C GLN A 136 -7.37 13.66 3.18
N PRO A 137 -7.11 13.56 4.49
CA PRO A 137 -5.84 13.99 5.07
C PRO A 137 -4.67 13.22 4.48
N PHE A 138 -3.63 13.98 4.09
CA PHE A 138 -2.36 13.45 3.66
C PHE A 138 -1.22 14.17 4.36
N ILE A 139 -0.32 13.42 4.99
CA ILE A 139 0.87 13.95 5.64
C ILE A 139 2.07 13.15 5.17
N ALA A 140 3.11 13.83 4.69
CA ALA A 140 4.40 13.23 4.36
C ALA A 140 5.50 13.76 5.27
N LEU A 141 6.41 12.87 5.67
CA LEU A 141 7.51 13.13 6.59
C LEU A 141 8.82 12.69 5.95
N SER A 142 9.88 13.48 6.13
CA SER A 142 11.24 13.02 5.85
C SER A 142 11.77 12.24 7.06
N LEU A 143 12.33 11.06 6.81
CA LEU A 143 12.92 10.19 7.84
C LEU A 143 14.45 10.32 7.88
N ASP A 144 15.06 11.03 6.94
CA ASP A 144 16.50 11.32 6.91
C ASP A 144 16.76 12.75 6.44
N GLU A 145 17.95 13.28 6.75
CA GLU A 145 18.36 14.65 6.40
C GLU A 145 18.41 14.88 4.87
N GLY A 146 18.64 13.84 4.10
CA GLY A 146 18.71 13.90 2.63
C GLY A 146 17.35 13.78 1.94
N ASN A 147 16.26 13.66 2.70
CA ASN A 147 14.90 13.46 2.18
C ASN A 147 14.78 12.29 1.19
N ARG A 148 15.66 11.29 1.32
CA ARG A 148 15.65 10.08 0.48
C ARG A 148 14.73 9.01 1.02
N THR A 149 14.59 8.92 2.35
CA THR A 149 13.65 8.06 3.02
C THR A 149 12.49 8.89 3.53
N GLN A 150 11.31 8.56 3.09
CA GLN A 150 10.09 9.30 3.40
C GLN A 150 9.04 8.35 3.96
N ALA A 151 8.17 8.89 4.80
CA ALA A 151 6.97 8.19 5.22
C ALA A 151 5.76 9.07 4.96
N SER A 152 4.64 8.47 4.63
CA SER A 152 3.38 9.19 4.50
C SER A 152 2.22 8.42 5.10
N VAL A 153 1.23 9.18 5.54
CA VAL A 153 -0.07 8.68 5.96
C VAL A 153 -1.11 9.32 5.06
N GLU A 154 -1.98 8.52 4.51
CA GLU A 154 -3.08 8.95 3.67
C GLU A 154 -4.39 8.29 4.15
N VAL A 155 -5.44 9.10 4.29
CA VAL A 155 -6.80 8.62 4.57
C VAL A 155 -7.65 8.86 3.34
N LYS A 156 -8.28 7.80 2.81
CA LYS A 156 -9.13 7.87 1.62
C LYS A 156 -10.59 7.59 1.96
N THR A 157 -11.43 8.59 1.72
CA THR A 157 -12.88 8.51 1.90
C THR A 157 -13.61 8.08 0.63
N ARG A 158 -12.95 8.19 -0.53
CA ARG A 158 -13.49 7.77 -1.82
C ARG A 158 -12.83 6.48 -2.27
N GLY A 159 -13.62 5.51 -2.68
CA GLY A 159 -13.16 4.41 -3.52
C GLY A 159 -12.66 4.98 -4.85
N GLY A 160 -11.63 4.34 -5.42
CA GLY A 160 -11.06 4.77 -6.70
C GLY A 160 -12.15 4.98 -7.75
N HIS A 161 -12.05 6.07 -8.50
CA HIS A 161 -12.96 6.45 -9.56
C HIS A 161 -13.21 5.28 -10.54
N ARG A 162 -14.32 4.57 -10.34
CA ARG A 162 -15.02 3.92 -11.43
C ARG A 162 -16.14 4.88 -11.85
N GLU A 163 -15.89 5.60 -12.95
CA GLU A 163 -16.91 6.39 -13.60
C GLU A 163 -18.19 5.55 -13.79
N GLY A 164 -19.30 5.99 -13.21
CA GLY A 164 -20.63 5.52 -13.57
C GLY A 164 -21.43 4.72 -12.56
N LEU A 165 -20.93 4.43 -11.37
CA LEU A 165 -21.73 3.80 -10.31
C LEU A 165 -21.70 4.67 -9.06
N ASN A 166 -22.82 5.35 -8.80
CA ASN A 166 -23.15 5.91 -7.49
C ASN A 166 -23.32 4.73 -6.50
N THR A 167 -22.24 4.12 -6.06
CA THR A 167 -22.25 3.21 -4.92
C THR A 167 -22.13 4.03 -3.65
N MET A 168 -23.16 4.75 -3.32
CA MET A 168 -23.38 5.17 -1.94
C MET A 168 -23.55 3.90 -1.12
N GLY A 169 -22.55 3.53 -0.36
CA GLY A 169 -22.84 2.70 0.77
C GLY A 169 -21.91 1.55 1.15
N ASN A 170 -20.95 1.09 0.35
CA ASN A 170 -20.23 -0.14 0.71
C ASN A 170 -18.71 -0.14 0.49
N GLU A 171 -18.11 1.02 0.27
CA GLU A 171 -16.64 1.09 0.18
C GLU A 171 -16.05 1.38 1.55
N PRO A 172 -14.96 0.73 1.95
CA PRO A 172 -14.33 0.97 3.24
C PRO A 172 -13.72 2.38 3.28
N LEU A 173 -13.50 2.88 4.47
CA LEU A 173 -12.59 3.98 4.74
C LEU A 173 -11.17 3.41 4.79
N SER A 174 -10.30 3.82 3.87
CA SER A 174 -8.97 3.24 3.74
C SER A 174 -7.91 4.17 4.33
N VAL A 175 -6.99 3.60 5.11
CA VAL A 175 -5.82 4.29 5.64
C VAL A 175 -4.57 3.60 5.10
N TYR A 176 -3.68 4.39 4.47
CA TYR A 176 -2.42 3.90 3.94
C TYR A 176 -1.25 4.54 4.69
N LEU A 177 -0.37 3.70 5.20
CA LEU A 177 0.93 4.08 5.75
C LEU A 177 1.99 3.59 4.78
N THR A 178 2.69 4.52 4.14
CA THR A 178 3.71 4.22 3.15
C THR A 178 5.07 4.66 3.65
N VAL A 179 6.07 3.79 3.56
CA VAL A 179 7.47 4.18 3.72
C VAL A 179 8.19 3.91 2.41
N ARG A 180 8.90 4.93 1.92
CA ARG A 180 9.57 4.93 0.62
C ARG A 180 11.04 5.29 0.76
N ARG A 181 11.88 4.60 0.00
CA ARG A 181 13.27 4.97 -0.24
C ARG A 181 13.47 5.33 -1.70
N ASN A 182 13.84 6.58 -1.97
CA ASN A 182 14.17 7.05 -3.32
C ASN A 182 15.64 6.74 -3.64
N GLY A 183 15.90 6.41 -4.91
CA GLY A 183 17.25 6.23 -5.44
C GLY A 183 18.12 7.49 -5.39
N PRO A 184 19.29 7.47 -5.99
CA PRO A 184 19.82 6.34 -6.74
C PRO A 184 20.27 5.17 -5.84
N PHE A 185 20.14 3.96 -6.36
CA PHE A 185 20.70 2.74 -5.78
C PHE A 185 22.04 2.43 -6.46
N ARG A 186 23.02 1.93 -5.71
CA ARG A 186 24.36 1.63 -6.26
C ARG A 186 24.45 0.19 -6.76
N ASP A 187 23.87 -0.72 -6.02
CA ASP A 187 23.83 -2.16 -6.32
C ASP A 187 22.44 -2.69 -5.99
N LEU A 188 21.90 -3.53 -6.86
CA LEU A 188 20.61 -4.20 -6.61
C LEU A 188 20.65 -5.19 -5.44
N LYS A 189 21.83 -5.62 -5.02
CA LYS A 189 22.01 -6.45 -3.82
C LYS A 189 21.67 -5.71 -2.52
N GLU A 190 21.64 -4.39 -2.53
CA GLU A 190 21.22 -3.59 -1.36
C GLU A 190 19.69 -3.56 -1.17
N LEU A 191 18.90 -3.93 -2.18
CA LEU A 191 17.43 -3.83 -2.12
C LEU A 191 16.81 -4.61 -0.96
N PRO A 192 17.23 -5.85 -0.62
CA PRO A 192 16.71 -6.55 0.55
C PRO A 192 17.02 -5.87 1.89
N ASP A 193 18.20 -5.24 2.02
CA ASP A 193 18.59 -4.51 3.23
C ASP A 193 17.79 -3.19 3.34
N VAL A 194 17.61 -2.49 2.20
CA VAL A 194 16.74 -1.32 2.14
C VAL A 194 15.32 -1.69 2.53
N PHE A 195 14.79 -2.81 2.03
CA PHE A 195 13.48 -3.30 2.43
C PHE A 195 13.39 -3.56 3.94
N ALA A 196 14.39 -4.22 4.53
CA ALA A 196 14.41 -4.48 5.97
C ALA A 196 14.40 -3.18 6.79
N MET A 197 15.12 -2.16 6.35
CA MET A 197 15.09 -0.82 6.95
C MET A 197 13.69 -0.19 6.83
N LEU A 198 13.06 -0.27 5.65
CA LEU A 198 11.70 0.26 5.43
C LEU A 198 10.68 -0.48 6.32
N ALA A 199 10.78 -1.80 6.44
CA ALA A 199 9.94 -2.60 7.32
C ALA A 199 10.01 -2.12 8.77
N GLY A 200 11.21 -1.96 9.32
CA GLY A 200 11.39 -1.46 10.68
C GLY A 200 10.87 -0.03 10.89
N HIS A 201 10.90 0.84 9.87
CA HIS A 201 10.27 2.17 9.96
C HIS A 201 8.75 2.07 9.89
N ALA A 202 8.22 1.25 8.98
CA ALA A 202 6.78 1.10 8.77
C ALA A 202 6.09 0.48 10.00
N GLU A 203 6.67 -0.57 10.59
CA GLU A 203 6.15 -1.19 11.81
C GLU A 203 6.06 -0.20 12.96
N ARG A 204 7.16 0.52 13.24
CA ARG A 204 7.15 1.56 14.29
C ARG A 204 6.12 2.66 14.00
N MET A 205 5.98 3.08 12.73
CA MET A 205 4.96 4.08 12.39
C MET A 205 3.55 3.56 12.59
N VAL A 206 3.27 2.30 12.26
CA VAL A 206 1.97 1.67 12.50
C VAL A 206 1.69 1.59 13.98
N GLU A 207 2.60 1.02 14.77
CA GLU A 207 2.40 0.75 16.19
C GLU A 207 2.36 2.03 17.04
N ASP A 208 3.35 2.93 16.87
CA ASP A 208 3.53 4.08 17.73
C ASP A 208 2.63 5.26 17.35
N ARG A 209 2.16 5.35 16.09
CA ARG A 209 1.45 6.52 15.57
C ARG A 209 0.19 6.17 14.80
N GLY A 210 0.24 5.26 13.85
CA GLY A 210 -0.88 4.92 12.98
C GLY A 210 -2.07 4.37 13.75
N ILE A 211 -1.85 3.36 14.58
CA ILE A 211 -2.90 2.77 15.40
C ILE A 211 -3.46 3.79 16.39
N PRO A 212 -2.66 4.38 17.30
CA PRO A 212 -3.22 5.23 18.37
C PRO A 212 -3.77 6.57 17.87
N SER A 213 -3.16 7.17 16.84
CA SER A 213 -3.50 8.55 16.44
C SER A 213 -4.45 8.63 15.24
N ILE A 214 -4.67 7.53 14.51
CA ILE A 214 -5.48 7.52 13.29
C ILE A 214 -6.53 6.43 13.32
N LEU A 215 -6.10 5.15 13.39
CA LEU A 215 -7.03 4.03 13.29
C LEU A 215 -8.01 3.95 14.47
N MET A 216 -7.53 4.11 15.69
CA MET A 216 -8.40 4.09 16.88
C MET A 216 -9.41 5.25 16.90
N PRO A 217 -9.04 6.54 16.64
CA PRO A 217 -10.01 7.62 16.54
C PRO A 217 -11.05 7.41 15.44
N LEU A 218 -10.64 6.97 14.25
CA LEU A 218 -11.55 6.68 13.14
C LEU A 218 -12.53 5.55 13.50
N HIS A 219 -12.01 4.47 14.08
CA HIS A 219 -12.84 3.34 14.51
C HIS A 219 -13.83 3.75 15.62
N ALA A 220 -13.36 4.49 16.64
CA ALA A 220 -14.23 4.97 17.70
C ALA A 220 -15.37 5.86 17.18
N ARG A 221 -15.07 6.73 16.19
CA ARG A 221 -16.08 7.60 15.58
C ARG A 221 -17.07 6.84 14.71
N SER A 222 -16.61 5.80 13.98
CA SER A 222 -17.47 4.97 13.13
C SER A 222 -18.53 4.17 13.91
N ILE A 223 -18.29 3.87 15.17
CA ILE A 223 -19.23 3.12 16.04
C ILE A 223 -20.21 4.07 16.74
N SER A 224 -19.85 5.34 16.92
CA SER A 224 -20.61 6.33 17.71
C SER A 224 -21.62 7.14 16.87
N GLY A 225 -21.66 6.96 15.57
CA GLY A 225 -22.59 7.56 14.60
C GLY A 225 -23.60 6.58 14.13
#